data_672e3186882d6f544e8a712c6f83b7ab
#
_entry.id   672e3186882d6f544e8a712c6f83b7ab
#
_cell.length_a   1.000
_cell.length_b   1.000
_cell.length_c   1.000
_cell.angle_alpha   90.00
_cell.angle_beta   90.00
_cell.angle_gamma   90.00
#
_symmetry.space_group_name_H-M   'P 1'
#
loop_
_entity.id
_entity.type
_entity.pdbx_description
1 polymer ?
#
loop_
_entity_poly.entity_id
_entity_poly.type
_entity_poly.pdbx_seq_one_letter_code
_entity_poly.pdbx_strand_id
1 'polypeptide(L)'
;MTWQHGLTNALTFNLGNQLADGYQAMMLGGVYSSWLGAFGMDTTYSHASLPDGGASGWMLHLSYSRTFSPTDTTLSIAGYRYSTEGFRDLSDVLGVRRAATTGQNWQSDSYRQRSRFEVAVNQGMGAFGSLTMSGSTQDYRDQRGRDNQLQLGWGKTFGNGVALNLSVTRTRSLGYSNDDYRGYGPLDNVYSAPLAQNAQTVTALSLSFPLGRSSSAPSVSLLANHSQGQGGNYQAALSGSVGDEQPVSYGLNFTTDDDRQQSIWGGNLQTRLPYANVTGSFSTARQYRQGSLSLQGAVVAHRGGVTLGPYVGDTFALIEAPGASGARVMDGQGARVDRFGYALAPSLVPYHYNTVALNPEGMNDKAELEDGQRRVAPYAGATVRLHFNTVRGQALLITAQRPDNAPIPMGANVLDAAGNSVGMVGQANQVYLRSDKRAGELTLNWGDAPGQQCTLHYRLSAGEDGPIQRLSAPCR
;
A
#
# COMPACT_ATOMS: atom_id res chain seq x y z
N MET A 1 3.75 23.66 7.67
CA MET A 1 4.89 23.64 6.72
C MET A 1 6.15 23.32 7.51
N THR A 2 6.96 22.38 7.05
CA THR A 2 8.22 21.99 7.73
C THR A 2 9.36 22.09 6.73
N TRP A 3 10.49 22.56 7.19
CA TRP A 3 11.73 22.63 6.42
C TRP A 3 12.85 21.99 7.24
N GLN A 4 13.65 21.16 6.58
CA GLN A 4 14.75 20.45 7.19
C GLN A 4 15.98 20.55 6.29
N HIS A 5 17.13 20.88 6.87
CA HIS A 5 18.36 21.03 6.11
C HIS A 5 19.55 20.48 6.90
N GLY A 6 20.33 19.61 6.25
CA GLY A 6 21.60 19.13 6.78
C GLY A 6 22.68 20.18 6.54
N LEU A 7 23.19 20.78 7.61
CA LEU A 7 24.30 21.75 7.54
C LEU A 7 25.64 21.05 7.36
N THR A 8 25.78 19.88 7.98
CA THR A 8 26.94 19.00 7.87
C THR A 8 26.47 17.55 7.94
N ASN A 9 27.39 16.59 7.76
CA ASN A 9 27.07 15.16 7.97
C ASN A 9 26.65 14.84 9.42
N ALA A 10 26.92 15.73 10.36
CA ALA A 10 26.63 15.56 11.77
C ALA A 10 25.51 16.46 12.31
N LEU A 11 25.16 17.54 11.60
CA LEU A 11 24.23 18.54 12.09
C LEU A 11 23.09 18.78 11.10
N THR A 12 21.87 18.55 11.55
CA THR A 12 20.64 18.84 10.81
C THR A 12 19.83 19.91 11.56
N PHE A 13 19.31 20.86 10.83
CA PHE A 13 18.48 21.95 11.33
C PHE A 13 17.05 21.79 10.87
N ASN A 14 16.09 22.04 11.77
CA ASN A 14 14.65 21.88 11.52
C ASN A 14 13.91 23.19 11.80
N LEU A 15 13.06 23.60 10.88
CA LEU A 15 12.12 24.69 11.04
C LEU A 15 10.71 24.20 10.76
N GLY A 16 9.75 24.62 11.56
CA GLY A 16 8.34 24.29 11.37
C GLY A 16 7.46 25.52 11.59
N ASN A 17 6.38 25.59 10.86
CA ASN A 17 5.38 26.64 10.99
C ASN A 17 4.00 26.02 10.77
N GLN A 18 3.05 26.32 11.66
CA GLN A 18 1.64 25.95 11.56
C GLN A 18 0.81 27.24 11.68
N LEU A 19 -0.03 27.49 10.69
CA LEU A 19 -0.93 28.64 10.64
C LEU A 19 -2.34 28.14 10.41
N ALA A 20 -3.25 28.52 11.27
CA ALA A 20 -4.67 28.28 11.12
C ALA A 20 -5.44 29.51 11.66
N ASP A 21 -6.74 29.55 11.41
CA ASP A 21 -7.57 30.61 11.96
C ASP A 21 -7.50 30.61 13.51
N GLY A 22 -6.99 31.73 14.08
CA GLY A 22 -6.80 31.91 15.50
C GLY A 22 -5.70 31.02 16.11
N TYR A 23 -4.79 30.46 15.31
CA TYR A 23 -3.66 29.66 15.80
C TYR A 23 -2.40 29.89 15.00
N GLN A 24 -1.29 30.08 15.68
CA GLN A 24 0.04 30.19 15.11
C GLN A 24 1.02 29.40 15.98
N ALA A 25 1.86 28.60 15.33
CA ALA A 25 2.97 27.94 16.02
C ALA A 25 4.21 27.95 15.15
N MET A 26 5.37 28.16 15.81
CA MET A 26 6.68 28.14 15.19
C MET A 26 7.58 27.18 15.95
N MET A 27 8.24 26.30 15.23
CA MET A 27 9.20 25.33 15.77
C MET A 27 10.59 25.63 15.23
N LEU A 28 11.57 25.55 16.10
CA LEU A 28 12.99 25.62 15.82
C LEU A 28 13.65 24.42 16.48
N GLY A 29 14.48 23.69 15.74
CA GLY A 29 15.17 22.53 16.31
C GLY A 29 16.38 22.10 15.52
N GLY A 30 17.11 21.16 16.09
CA GLY A 30 18.27 20.55 15.45
C GLY A 30 18.59 19.19 16.02
N VAL A 31 19.29 18.40 15.20
CA VAL A 31 19.81 17.08 15.56
C VAL A 31 21.32 17.08 15.32
N TYR A 32 22.06 16.72 16.35
CA TYR A 32 23.50 16.54 16.29
C TYR A 32 23.86 15.06 16.46
N SER A 33 24.48 14.49 15.43
CA SER A 33 24.96 13.10 15.42
C SER A 33 26.44 13.05 15.70
N SER A 34 26.84 12.26 16.69
CA SER A 34 28.23 12.08 17.11
C SER A 34 28.54 10.61 17.40
N TRP A 35 29.78 10.31 17.71
CA TRP A 35 30.18 8.98 18.17
C TRP A 35 29.53 8.58 19.51
N LEU A 36 29.08 9.55 20.31
CA LEU A 36 28.32 9.33 21.53
C LEU A 36 26.85 9.02 21.30
N GLY A 37 26.32 9.22 20.09
CA GLY A 37 24.93 9.05 19.71
C GLY A 37 24.36 10.29 19.03
N ALA A 38 23.08 10.26 18.74
CA ALA A 38 22.32 11.36 18.16
C ALA A 38 21.54 12.09 19.28
N PHE A 39 21.74 13.40 19.34
CA PHE A 39 21.05 14.31 20.26
C PHE A 39 20.15 15.23 19.45
N GLY A 40 18.87 15.25 19.80
CA GLY A 40 17.89 16.14 19.22
C GLY A 40 17.35 17.12 20.25
N MET A 41 17.16 18.36 19.83
CA MET A 41 16.48 19.38 20.61
C MET A 41 15.60 20.20 19.68
N ASP A 42 14.34 20.36 20.06
CA ASP A 42 13.43 21.29 19.39
C ASP A 42 12.58 22.05 20.41
N THR A 43 12.21 23.26 20.02
CA THR A 43 11.34 24.12 20.81
C THR A 43 10.24 24.64 19.89
N THR A 44 9.02 24.66 20.41
CA THR A 44 7.84 25.19 19.70
C THR A 44 7.20 26.27 20.54
N TYR A 45 7.00 27.44 19.94
CA TYR A 45 6.16 28.49 20.49
C TYR A 45 4.79 28.41 19.81
N SER A 46 3.72 28.48 20.60
CA SER A 46 2.36 28.57 20.09
C SER A 46 1.62 29.78 20.64
N HIS A 47 0.77 30.38 19.81
CA HIS A 47 -0.20 31.40 20.17
C HIS A 47 -1.57 31.00 19.65
N ALA A 48 -2.56 31.02 20.52
CA ALA A 48 -3.92 30.58 20.21
C ALA A 48 -4.94 31.60 20.72
N SER A 49 -5.93 31.92 19.89
CA SER A 49 -7.11 32.69 20.28
C SER A 49 -8.24 31.72 20.64
N LEU A 50 -8.54 31.59 21.91
CA LEU A 50 -9.59 30.75 22.46
C LEU A 50 -10.82 31.58 22.81
N PRO A 51 -12.02 31.00 22.98
CA PRO A 51 -13.23 31.72 23.39
C PRO A 51 -13.06 32.51 24.70
N ASP A 52 -12.24 31.99 25.62
CA ASP A 52 -11.99 32.57 26.96
C ASP A 52 -10.75 33.48 26.98
N GLY A 53 -10.12 33.76 25.84
CA GLY A 53 -8.96 34.65 25.74
C GLY A 53 -7.78 34.06 25.00
N GLY A 54 -6.71 34.84 24.88
CA GLY A 54 -5.47 34.39 24.21
C GLY A 54 -4.63 33.51 25.11
N ALA A 55 -4.06 32.43 24.56
CA ALA A 55 -3.08 31.56 25.23
C ALA A 55 -1.78 31.51 24.44
N SER A 56 -0.64 31.65 25.12
CA SER A 56 0.69 31.57 24.49
C SER A 56 1.63 30.75 25.35
N GLY A 57 2.44 29.94 24.73
CA GLY A 57 3.36 29.11 25.49
C GLY A 57 4.44 28.45 24.64
N TRP A 58 5.34 27.81 25.34
CA TRP A 58 6.49 27.09 24.81
C TRP A 58 6.39 25.60 25.11
N MET A 59 6.87 24.80 24.19
CA MET A 59 7.12 23.37 24.36
C MET A 59 8.59 23.10 24.01
N LEU A 60 9.30 22.40 24.89
CA LEU A 60 10.65 21.93 24.67
C LEU A 60 10.61 20.40 24.54
N HIS A 61 11.29 19.88 23.55
CA HIS A 61 11.48 18.45 23.34
C HIS A 61 12.97 18.14 23.19
N LEU A 62 13.44 17.16 23.96
CA LEU A 62 14.81 16.65 23.91
C LEU A 62 14.76 15.17 23.55
N SER A 63 15.63 14.72 22.68
CA SER A 63 15.74 13.32 22.30
C SER A 63 17.21 12.87 22.28
N TYR A 64 17.42 11.60 22.55
CA TYR A 64 18.73 10.95 22.47
C TYR A 64 18.54 9.54 21.94
N SER A 65 19.44 9.12 21.04
CA SER A 65 19.45 7.74 20.53
C SER A 65 20.87 7.30 20.26
N ARG A 66 21.18 6.06 20.64
CA ARG A 66 22.46 5.42 20.34
C ARG A 66 22.30 3.92 20.13
N THR A 67 22.96 3.41 19.10
CA THR A 67 23.11 1.98 18.86
C THR A 67 24.52 1.53 19.22
N PHE A 68 24.63 0.51 20.03
CA PHE A 68 25.88 -0.14 20.43
C PHE A 68 26.04 -1.40 19.60
N SER A 69 26.73 -1.28 18.46
CA SER A 69 26.88 -2.37 17.50
C SER A 69 27.50 -3.64 18.06
N PRO A 70 28.52 -3.61 18.96
CA PRO A 70 29.11 -4.82 19.50
C PRO A 70 28.16 -5.70 20.30
N THR A 71 27.12 -5.09 20.89
CA THR A 71 26.13 -5.80 21.73
C THR A 71 24.76 -5.85 21.08
N ASP A 72 24.60 -5.27 19.89
CA ASP A 72 23.30 -5.11 19.20
C ASP A 72 22.22 -4.49 20.11
N THR A 73 22.64 -3.45 20.88
CA THR A 73 21.76 -2.73 21.81
C THR A 73 21.44 -1.37 21.25
N THR A 74 20.17 -1.04 21.13
CA THR A 74 19.72 0.32 20.79
C THR A 74 19.04 0.94 22.01
N LEU A 75 19.59 2.04 22.50
CA LEU A 75 19.01 2.89 23.53
C LEU A 75 18.39 4.12 22.87
N SER A 76 17.11 4.31 23.08
CA SER A 76 16.41 5.52 22.68
C SER A 76 15.80 6.16 23.92
N ILE A 77 16.28 7.35 24.26
CA ILE A 77 15.62 8.23 25.20
C ILE A 77 14.80 9.19 24.35
N ALA A 78 13.60 8.74 24.01
CA ALA A 78 12.68 9.55 23.24
C ALA A 78 12.01 10.50 24.19
N GLY A 79 12.49 11.69 24.20
CA GLY A 79 11.72 12.81 24.59
C GLY A 79 11.49 13.05 26.08
N TYR A 80 12.32 13.90 26.62
CA TYR A 80 11.83 14.80 27.64
C TYR A 80 11.02 15.90 26.92
N ARG A 81 9.70 15.92 27.13
CA ARG A 81 8.83 16.99 26.71
C ARG A 81 8.44 17.83 27.92
N TYR A 82 8.64 19.12 27.84
CA TYR A 82 8.15 20.07 28.81
C TYR A 82 7.36 21.16 28.08
N SER A 83 6.18 21.51 28.60
CA SER A 83 5.38 22.61 28.05
C SER A 83 5.00 23.60 29.14
N THR A 84 4.98 24.89 28.79
CA THR A 84 4.45 25.94 29.67
C THR A 84 2.92 25.90 29.68
N GLU A 85 2.29 26.52 30.67
CA GLU A 85 0.84 26.46 30.89
C GLU A 85 0.01 27.01 29.71
N GLY A 86 0.52 28.04 29.04
CA GLY A 86 -0.15 28.63 27.89
C GLY A 86 0.05 27.89 26.56
N PHE A 87 0.90 26.86 26.51
CA PHE A 87 1.10 26.10 25.27
C PHE A 87 -0.16 25.35 24.86
N ARG A 88 -0.50 25.46 23.58
CA ARG A 88 -1.60 24.72 22.94
C ARG A 88 -1.10 24.13 21.64
N ASP A 89 -1.55 22.96 21.28
CA ASP A 89 -1.40 22.43 19.95
C ASP A 89 -2.62 22.77 19.06
N LEU A 90 -2.48 22.59 17.76
CA LEU A 90 -3.53 22.93 16.80
C LEU A 90 -4.81 22.12 17.03
N SER A 91 -4.69 20.86 17.38
CA SER A 91 -5.84 19.96 17.58
C SER A 91 -6.67 20.41 18.78
N ASP A 92 -6.01 20.84 19.85
CA ASP A 92 -6.68 21.40 21.02
C ASP A 92 -7.44 22.68 20.71
N VAL A 93 -6.80 23.61 20.00
CA VAL A 93 -7.43 24.89 19.66
C VAL A 93 -8.66 24.68 18.78
N LEU A 94 -8.55 23.81 17.76
CA LEU A 94 -9.67 23.46 16.89
C LEU A 94 -10.79 22.74 17.66
N GLY A 95 -10.43 21.84 18.58
CA GLY A 95 -11.38 21.12 19.43
C GLY A 95 -12.13 22.04 20.37
N VAL A 96 -11.43 22.93 21.09
CA VAL A 96 -12.04 23.90 21.99
C VAL A 96 -12.98 24.86 21.25
N ARG A 97 -12.55 25.39 20.09
CA ARG A 97 -13.37 26.29 19.27
C ARG A 97 -14.62 25.59 18.73
N ARG A 98 -14.48 24.34 18.27
CA ARG A 98 -15.61 23.54 17.84
C ARG A 98 -16.58 23.26 18.99
N ALA A 99 -16.07 22.92 20.16
CA ALA A 99 -16.89 22.71 21.34
C ALA A 99 -17.69 23.96 21.72
N ALA A 100 -17.07 25.15 21.67
CA ALA A 100 -17.73 26.43 21.94
C ALA A 100 -18.86 26.74 20.94
N THR A 101 -18.72 26.30 19.66
CA THR A 101 -19.76 26.55 18.65
C THR A 101 -20.86 25.48 18.64
N THR A 102 -20.57 24.25 19.03
CA THR A 102 -21.54 23.14 18.98
C THR A 102 -22.17 22.79 20.34
N GLY A 103 -21.69 23.42 21.43
CA GLY A 103 -22.08 23.08 22.81
C GLY A 103 -21.59 21.72 23.28
N GLN A 104 -20.68 21.09 22.54
CA GLN A 104 -20.07 19.80 22.90
C GLN A 104 -18.88 20.03 23.83
N ASN A 105 -18.61 19.09 24.73
CA ASN A 105 -17.43 19.14 25.58
C ASN A 105 -16.20 18.70 24.81
N TRP A 106 -15.10 19.43 24.95
CA TRP A 106 -13.79 19.06 24.48
C TRP A 106 -12.81 18.90 25.63
N GLN A 107 -12.14 17.76 25.70
CA GLN A 107 -11.08 17.55 26.69
C GLN A 107 -9.72 17.73 25.99
N SER A 108 -8.95 18.69 26.49
CA SER A 108 -7.62 18.97 25.99
C SER A 108 -6.58 18.30 26.87
N ASP A 109 -5.84 17.38 26.30
CA ASP A 109 -4.75 16.73 27.01
C ASP A 109 -3.43 17.52 26.91
N SER A 110 -3.23 18.30 25.83
CA SER A 110 -1.96 18.99 25.60
C SER A 110 -1.74 20.14 26.60
N TYR A 111 -2.79 20.82 27.01
CA TYR A 111 -2.68 21.92 27.99
C TYR A 111 -2.48 21.40 29.43
N ARG A 112 -3.03 20.22 29.73
CA ARG A 112 -2.91 19.60 31.07
C ARG A 112 -1.54 18.93 31.24
N GLN A 113 -0.94 18.43 30.16
CA GLN A 113 0.36 17.79 30.20
C GLN A 113 1.47 18.78 30.51
N ARG A 114 2.16 18.58 31.67
CA ARG A 114 3.30 19.38 32.07
C ARG A 114 4.60 18.85 31.52
N SER A 115 4.89 17.59 31.77
CA SER A 115 6.10 16.95 31.27
C SER A 115 5.86 15.48 30.96
N ARG A 116 6.63 14.95 30.05
CA ARG A 116 6.66 13.54 29.71
C ARG A 116 8.10 13.09 29.47
N PHE A 117 8.47 12.01 30.11
CA PHE A 117 9.75 11.35 29.91
C PHE A 117 9.51 9.94 29.40
N GLU A 118 10.27 9.53 28.39
CA GLU A 118 10.20 8.20 27.80
C GLU A 118 11.60 7.64 27.60
N VAL A 119 11.74 6.33 27.80
CA VAL A 119 12.96 5.58 27.53
C VAL A 119 12.59 4.27 26.86
N ALA A 120 13.32 3.88 25.83
CA ALA A 120 13.19 2.59 25.19
C ALA A 120 14.59 1.98 24.96
N VAL A 121 14.70 0.70 25.26
CA VAL A 121 15.88 -0.11 25.03
C VAL A 121 15.46 -1.31 24.20
N ASN A 122 16.16 -1.55 23.12
CA ASN A 122 16.02 -2.75 22.31
C ASN A 122 17.35 -3.49 22.29
N GLN A 123 17.32 -4.74 22.71
CA GLN A 123 18.48 -5.62 22.79
C GLN A 123 18.31 -6.82 21.82
N GLY A 124 19.13 -6.85 20.79
CA GLY A 124 19.29 -8.04 19.96
C GLY A 124 20.02 -9.14 20.72
N MET A 125 19.46 -10.34 20.73
CA MET A 125 20.05 -11.51 21.39
C MET A 125 20.41 -12.60 20.36
N GLY A 126 20.60 -12.22 19.11
CA GLY A 126 20.95 -13.12 18.02
C GLY A 126 19.96 -14.28 17.89
N ALA A 127 20.43 -15.52 18.06
CA ALA A 127 19.61 -16.71 17.95
C ALA A 127 18.47 -16.81 19.00
N PHE A 128 18.52 -16.03 20.07
CA PHE A 128 17.50 -16.02 21.11
C PHE A 128 16.39 -14.95 20.89
N GLY A 129 16.47 -14.19 19.78
CA GLY A 129 15.48 -13.18 19.44
C GLY A 129 15.87 -11.79 19.93
N SER A 130 14.90 -10.97 20.34
CA SER A 130 15.10 -9.62 20.83
C SER A 130 14.31 -9.35 22.12
N LEU A 131 14.92 -8.58 23.01
CA LEU A 131 14.30 -8.08 24.22
C LEU A 131 14.05 -6.57 24.05
N THR A 132 12.83 -6.14 24.36
CA THR A 132 12.46 -4.73 24.36
C THR A 132 12.04 -4.30 25.74
N MET A 133 12.49 -3.15 26.18
CA MET A 133 12.06 -2.54 27.42
C MET A 133 11.71 -1.08 27.14
N SER A 134 10.53 -0.64 27.54
CA SER A 134 10.17 0.76 27.47
C SER A 134 9.51 1.23 28.76
N GLY A 135 9.74 2.49 29.08
CA GLY A 135 9.13 3.14 30.23
C GLY A 135 8.76 4.57 29.90
N SER A 136 7.62 5.02 30.41
CA SER A 136 7.21 6.42 30.31
C SER A 136 6.61 6.91 31.61
N THR A 137 6.81 8.20 31.86
CA THR A 137 6.19 8.91 32.96
C THR A 137 5.68 10.25 32.48
N GLN A 138 4.47 10.61 32.85
CA GLN A 138 3.78 11.84 32.44
C GLN A 138 3.21 12.56 33.64
N ASP A 139 3.62 13.81 33.81
CA ASP A 139 3.11 14.70 34.87
C ASP A 139 2.07 15.65 34.30
N TYR A 140 1.06 15.94 35.09
CA TYR A 140 -0.01 16.89 34.82
C TYR A 140 0.05 18.13 35.68
N ARG A 141 -0.58 19.26 35.24
CA ARG A 141 -0.58 20.55 35.95
C ARG A 141 -1.61 20.66 37.05
N ASP A 142 -2.70 19.93 36.86
CA ASP A 142 -3.93 20.06 37.65
C ASP A 142 -3.94 19.20 38.93
N GLN A 143 -2.79 18.93 39.50
CA GLN A 143 -2.60 18.08 40.71
C GLN A 143 -3.14 16.64 40.56
N ARG A 144 -3.43 16.19 39.35
CA ARG A 144 -3.92 14.84 39.09
C ARG A 144 -2.93 13.75 39.46
N GLY A 145 -1.65 14.10 39.56
CA GLY A 145 -0.58 13.16 39.84
C GLY A 145 0.17 12.75 38.56
N ARG A 146 0.53 11.47 38.45
CA ARG A 146 1.48 11.00 37.48
C ARG A 146 1.01 9.71 36.84
N ASP A 147 1.00 9.64 35.50
CA ASP A 147 0.86 8.41 34.76
C ASP A 147 2.21 7.78 34.57
N ASN A 148 2.30 6.47 34.81
CA ASN A 148 3.49 5.68 34.58
C ASN A 148 3.15 4.44 33.74
N GLN A 149 4.02 4.11 32.81
CA GLN A 149 3.93 2.88 32.04
C GLN A 149 5.31 2.21 32.00
N LEU A 150 5.34 0.93 32.24
CA LEU A 150 6.51 0.08 32.03
C LEU A 150 6.09 -1.11 31.19
N GLN A 151 6.86 -1.39 30.15
CA GLN A 151 6.67 -2.54 29.25
C GLN A 151 7.96 -3.31 29.10
N LEU A 152 7.86 -4.61 29.22
CA LEU A 152 8.87 -5.58 28.87
C LEU A 152 8.31 -6.47 27.76
N GLY A 153 9.08 -6.68 26.72
CA GLY A 153 8.71 -7.54 25.61
C GLY A 153 9.87 -8.42 25.18
N TRP A 154 9.59 -9.64 24.83
CA TRP A 154 10.51 -10.55 24.18
C TRP A 154 9.86 -11.11 22.93
N GLY A 155 10.64 -11.17 21.84
CA GLY A 155 10.16 -11.68 20.56
C GLY A 155 11.22 -12.52 19.85
N LYS A 156 10.77 -13.59 19.18
CA LYS A 156 11.63 -14.45 18.38
C LYS A 156 10.89 -14.93 17.14
N THR A 157 11.55 -14.80 15.99
CA THR A 157 11.15 -15.47 14.76
C THR A 157 12.09 -16.65 14.49
N PHE A 158 11.51 -17.82 14.30
CA PHE A 158 12.24 -19.07 14.01
C PHE A 158 12.43 -19.21 12.50
N GLY A 159 13.43 -19.99 12.09
CA GLY A 159 13.77 -20.19 10.67
C GLY A 159 12.65 -20.84 9.83
N ASN A 160 11.66 -21.46 10.47
CA ASN A 160 10.46 -22.02 9.83
C ASN A 160 9.31 -20.99 9.68
N GLY A 161 9.55 -19.71 10.00
CA GLY A 161 8.55 -18.66 9.90
C GLY A 161 7.61 -18.53 11.12
N VAL A 162 7.77 -19.36 12.14
CA VAL A 162 7.03 -19.22 13.41
C VAL A 162 7.55 -18.01 14.15
N ALA A 163 6.67 -17.09 14.56
CA ALA A 163 7.00 -15.94 15.39
C ALA A 163 6.26 -16.02 16.72
N LEU A 164 7.01 -15.85 17.81
CA LEU A 164 6.50 -15.84 19.18
C LEU A 164 6.86 -14.52 19.84
N ASN A 165 5.88 -13.83 20.42
CA ASN A 165 6.10 -12.61 21.20
C ASN A 165 5.38 -12.70 22.54
N LEU A 166 6.08 -12.30 23.57
CA LEU A 166 5.56 -12.19 24.93
C LEU A 166 5.80 -10.75 25.40
N SER A 167 4.79 -10.13 26.00
CA SER A 167 4.96 -8.82 26.61
C SER A 167 4.17 -8.69 27.91
N VAL A 168 4.72 -7.91 28.81
CA VAL A 168 4.08 -7.52 30.06
C VAL A 168 4.11 -6.00 30.14
N THR A 169 2.95 -5.39 30.24
CA THR A 169 2.80 -3.94 30.35
C THR A 169 2.12 -3.63 31.68
N ARG A 170 2.77 -2.82 32.51
CA ARG A 170 2.17 -2.27 33.73
C ARG A 170 1.93 -0.79 33.54
N THR A 171 0.66 -0.41 33.58
CA THR A 171 0.23 0.97 33.46
C THR A 171 -0.39 1.39 34.80
N ARG A 172 0.00 2.57 35.25
CA ARG A 172 -0.68 3.26 36.35
C ARG A 172 -1.15 4.57 35.78
N SER A 173 -2.44 4.67 35.52
CA SER A 173 -3.06 5.89 35.00
C SER A 173 -4.07 6.40 36.00
N LEU A 174 -4.24 7.70 35.98
CA LEU A 174 -5.30 8.37 36.68
C LEU A 174 -6.54 8.30 35.80
N GLY A 175 -7.50 7.44 36.21
CA GLY A 175 -8.77 7.32 35.49
C GLY A 175 -9.53 8.65 35.54
N TYR A 176 -10.15 9.01 34.42
CA TYR A 176 -11.20 10.01 34.42
C TYR A 176 -12.43 9.37 35.07
N SER A 177 -12.99 9.97 36.13
CA SER A 177 -14.34 9.61 36.54
C SER A 177 -15.31 10.12 35.47
N ASN A 178 -16.35 9.35 35.14
CA ASN A 178 -17.40 9.80 34.21
C ASN A 178 -18.12 11.09 34.70
N ASP A 179 -17.90 11.50 35.90
CA ASP A 179 -18.45 12.74 36.48
C ASP A 179 -17.61 13.99 36.09
N ASP A 180 -16.40 13.84 35.57
CA ASP A 180 -15.56 14.94 35.09
C ASP A 180 -16.02 15.50 33.70
N TYR A 181 -17.14 15.06 33.15
CA TYR A 181 -17.82 15.66 31.99
C TYR A 181 -18.45 17.02 32.33
N ARG A 182 -17.74 17.91 32.99
CA ARG A 182 -18.15 19.30 33.09
C ARG A 182 -17.32 20.13 32.09
N GLY A 183 -18.06 20.61 31.12
CA GLY A 183 -17.55 21.44 30.05
C GLY A 183 -16.86 22.70 30.55
N TYR A 184 -16.18 23.38 29.65
CA TYR A 184 -15.72 24.74 29.78
C TYR A 184 -16.92 25.63 30.21
N GLY A 185 -17.10 25.77 31.48
CA GLY A 185 -17.96 26.76 32.15
C GLY A 185 -17.12 27.46 33.19
N PRO A 186 -17.50 28.64 33.67
CA PRO A 186 -16.73 29.38 34.70
C PRO A 186 -16.46 28.47 35.88
N LEU A 187 -15.21 28.51 36.33
CA LEU A 187 -14.64 27.71 37.40
C LEU A 187 -15.35 27.96 38.74
N ASP A 188 -16.48 27.36 38.95
CA ASP A 188 -17.08 27.28 40.26
C ASP A 188 -16.84 25.92 40.88
N ASN A 189 -15.91 25.92 41.86
CA ASN A 189 -15.74 25.00 42.97
C ASN A 189 -16.29 23.57 42.79
N VAL A 190 -15.56 22.74 42.07
CA VAL A 190 -15.78 21.30 42.14
C VAL A 190 -14.67 20.71 42.99
N TYR A 191 -15.03 20.31 44.22
CA TYR A 191 -14.24 19.38 45.01
C TYR A 191 -14.15 18.07 44.18
N SER A 192 -13.03 17.89 43.53
CA SER A 192 -12.71 16.64 42.81
C SER A 192 -12.54 15.56 43.87
N ALA A 193 -13.38 14.55 43.84
CA ALA A 193 -13.09 13.32 44.57
C ALA A 193 -11.71 12.79 44.09
N PRO A 194 -10.89 12.23 45.00
CA PRO A 194 -9.59 11.70 44.61
C PRO A 194 -9.79 10.65 43.52
N LEU A 195 -9.23 10.93 42.38
CA LEU A 195 -9.29 10.04 41.20
C LEU A 195 -8.75 8.67 41.60
N ALA A 196 -9.51 7.62 41.37
CA ALA A 196 -9.05 6.27 41.65
C ALA A 196 -7.83 5.98 40.78
N GLN A 197 -6.69 5.73 41.41
CA GLN A 197 -5.48 5.30 40.69
C GLN A 197 -5.69 3.86 40.25
N ASN A 198 -5.93 3.68 38.98
CA ASN A 198 -6.05 2.35 38.40
C ASN A 198 -4.68 1.85 37.95
N ALA A 199 -4.13 0.90 38.66
CA ALA A 199 -2.96 0.16 38.22
C ALA A 199 -3.44 -1.10 37.51
N GLN A 200 -3.05 -1.23 36.26
CA GLN A 200 -3.40 -2.38 35.42
C GLN A 200 -2.13 -3.06 34.93
N THR A 201 -2.09 -4.37 35.02
CA THR A 201 -1.04 -5.18 34.40
C THR A 201 -1.67 -6.01 33.28
N VAL A 202 -1.15 -5.85 32.08
CA VAL A 202 -1.57 -6.61 30.91
C VAL A 202 -0.41 -7.51 30.48
N THR A 203 -0.68 -8.79 30.41
CA THR A 203 0.24 -9.78 29.81
C THR A 203 -0.31 -10.19 28.47
N ALA A 204 0.52 -10.08 27.41
CA ALA A 204 0.15 -10.47 26.07
C ALA A 204 1.10 -11.53 25.53
N LEU A 205 0.55 -12.57 24.93
CA LEU A 205 1.24 -13.63 24.22
C LEU A 205 0.71 -13.67 22.80
N SER A 206 1.57 -13.56 21.80
CA SER A 206 1.21 -13.76 20.41
C SER A 206 2.08 -14.84 19.77
N LEU A 207 1.42 -15.72 19.02
CA LEU A 207 2.05 -16.77 18.24
C LEU A 207 1.51 -16.69 16.81
N SER A 208 2.40 -16.59 15.84
CA SER A 208 2.02 -16.68 14.43
C SER A 208 2.86 -17.72 13.70
N PHE A 209 2.23 -18.48 12.81
CA PHE A 209 2.92 -19.49 12.04
C PHE A 209 2.26 -19.72 10.67
N PRO A 210 3.05 -19.95 9.63
CA PRO A 210 2.54 -20.30 8.31
C PRO A 210 2.11 -21.77 8.29
N LEU A 211 1.02 -22.09 7.59
CA LEU A 211 0.53 -23.46 7.36
C LEU A 211 1.19 -24.13 6.14
N GLY A 212 2.36 -23.65 5.73
CA GLY A 212 3.10 -24.18 4.60
C GLY A 212 4.42 -23.47 4.40
N ARG A 213 5.15 -23.84 3.35
CA ARG A 213 6.46 -23.26 3.01
C ARG A 213 6.42 -22.31 1.80
N SER A 214 5.31 -22.25 1.08
CA SER A 214 5.18 -21.33 -0.05
C SER A 214 4.95 -19.89 0.45
N SER A 215 5.31 -18.90 -0.36
CA SER A 215 5.05 -17.48 -0.07
C SER A 215 3.57 -17.13 0.02
N SER A 216 2.70 -17.97 -0.56
CA SER A 216 1.23 -17.86 -0.53
C SER A 216 0.59 -18.73 0.55
N ALA A 217 1.38 -19.41 1.40
CA ALA A 217 0.84 -20.29 2.43
C ALA A 217 -0.04 -19.49 3.41
N PRO A 218 -1.21 -20.03 3.80
CA PRO A 218 -2.02 -19.44 4.83
C PRO A 218 -1.26 -19.30 6.15
N SER A 219 -1.57 -18.27 6.92
CA SER A 219 -0.98 -18.03 8.23
C SER A 219 -2.05 -18.07 9.33
N VAL A 220 -1.69 -18.66 10.45
CA VAL A 220 -2.48 -18.63 11.68
C VAL A 220 -1.80 -17.67 12.66
N SER A 221 -2.59 -16.81 13.29
CA SER A 221 -2.16 -15.99 14.42
C SER A 221 -3.05 -16.22 15.62
N LEU A 222 -2.42 -16.40 16.77
CA LEU A 222 -3.06 -16.55 18.06
C LEU A 222 -2.60 -15.41 18.96
N LEU A 223 -3.53 -14.77 19.64
CA LEU A 223 -3.26 -13.69 20.58
C LEU A 223 -4.01 -14.01 21.88
N ALA A 224 -3.31 -13.95 22.99
CA ALA A 224 -3.88 -14.06 24.31
C ALA A 224 -3.45 -12.83 25.12
N ASN A 225 -4.40 -12.03 25.56
CA ASN A 225 -4.18 -10.89 26.45
C ASN A 225 -4.89 -11.19 27.75
N HIS A 226 -4.18 -11.04 28.85
CA HIS A 226 -4.76 -11.12 30.19
C HIS A 226 -4.53 -9.82 30.95
N SER A 227 -5.62 -9.21 31.39
CA SER A 227 -5.62 -7.97 32.17
C SER A 227 -5.97 -8.27 33.61
N GLN A 228 -5.12 -7.87 34.54
CA GLN A 228 -5.38 -8.06 35.95
C GLN A 228 -6.68 -7.33 36.39
N GLY A 229 -7.65 -8.11 36.87
CA GLY A 229 -8.95 -7.58 37.32
C GLY A 229 -10.01 -7.41 36.20
N GLN A 230 -9.69 -7.69 34.94
CA GLN A 230 -10.62 -7.58 33.82
C GLN A 230 -10.71 -8.86 32.95
N GLY A 231 -10.06 -9.94 33.39
CA GLY A 231 -10.11 -11.22 32.65
C GLY A 231 -9.20 -11.30 31.43
N GLY A 232 -9.50 -12.21 30.54
CA GLY A 232 -8.74 -12.55 29.35
C GLY A 232 -9.48 -12.22 28.06
N ASN A 233 -8.74 -11.77 27.05
CA ASN A 233 -9.19 -11.66 25.66
C ASN A 233 -8.32 -12.54 24.78
N TYR A 234 -8.94 -13.47 24.06
CA TYR A 234 -8.25 -14.46 23.20
C TYR A 234 -8.74 -14.29 21.78
N GLN A 235 -7.79 -14.28 20.86
CA GLN A 235 -8.08 -14.17 19.44
C GLN A 235 -7.34 -15.26 18.68
N ALA A 236 -8.01 -15.82 17.70
CA ALA A 236 -7.43 -16.69 16.69
C ALA A 236 -7.80 -16.16 15.31
N ALA A 237 -6.85 -16.05 14.43
CA ALA A 237 -7.09 -15.63 13.06
C ALA A 237 -6.36 -16.52 12.08
N LEU A 238 -7.02 -16.81 10.98
CA LEU A 238 -6.48 -17.50 9.81
C LEU A 238 -6.59 -16.53 8.63
N SER A 239 -5.50 -16.31 7.93
CA SER A 239 -5.51 -15.48 6.72
C SER A 239 -4.70 -16.15 5.62
N GLY A 240 -5.09 -15.90 4.38
CA GLY A 240 -4.42 -16.46 3.22
C GLY A 240 -4.95 -15.90 1.92
N SER A 241 -4.34 -16.35 0.83
CA SER A 241 -4.81 -16.06 -0.53
C SER A 241 -4.76 -17.31 -1.40
N VAL A 242 -5.65 -17.40 -2.37
CA VAL A 242 -5.74 -18.51 -3.34
C VAL A 242 -5.84 -17.91 -4.74
N GLY A 243 -5.07 -18.48 -5.67
CA GLY A 243 -5.02 -18.02 -7.07
C GLY A 243 -3.82 -17.11 -7.33
N ASP A 244 -3.21 -17.27 -8.49
CA ASP A 244 -2.00 -16.53 -8.87
C ASP A 244 -2.33 -15.22 -9.58
N GLU A 245 -3.26 -15.24 -10.53
CA GLU A 245 -3.59 -14.07 -11.36
C GLU A 245 -4.58 -13.10 -10.70
N GLN A 246 -5.59 -13.66 -10.05
CA GLN A 246 -6.64 -12.91 -9.35
C GLN A 246 -6.82 -13.49 -7.95
N PRO A 247 -5.89 -13.19 -7.03
CA PRO A 247 -5.91 -13.80 -5.73
C PRO A 247 -7.17 -13.43 -4.97
N VAL A 248 -7.86 -14.47 -4.50
CA VAL A 248 -8.91 -14.34 -3.51
C VAL A 248 -8.25 -14.34 -2.15
N SER A 249 -8.19 -13.18 -1.50
CA SER A 249 -7.72 -13.06 -0.11
C SER A 249 -8.87 -13.36 0.84
N TYR A 250 -8.60 -14.16 1.84
CA TYR A 250 -9.60 -14.52 2.86
C TYR A 250 -9.02 -14.39 4.26
N GLY A 251 -9.89 -14.10 5.20
CA GLY A 251 -9.59 -14.09 6.62
C GLY A 251 -10.74 -14.66 7.41
N LEU A 252 -10.42 -15.45 8.43
CA LEU A 252 -11.35 -15.92 9.46
C LEU A 252 -10.80 -15.50 10.80
N ASN A 253 -11.64 -15.00 11.67
CA ASN A 253 -11.25 -14.60 13.01
C ASN A 253 -12.25 -15.07 14.04
N PHE A 254 -11.72 -15.43 15.18
CA PHE A 254 -12.46 -15.76 16.39
C PHE A 254 -11.90 -14.92 17.54
N THR A 255 -12.77 -14.28 18.29
CA THR A 255 -12.40 -13.50 19.47
C THR A 255 -13.32 -13.90 20.62
N THR A 256 -12.77 -14.15 21.78
CA THR A 256 -13.55 -14.36 23.01
C THR A 256 -13.00 -13.50 24.15
N ASP A 257 -13.91 -12.97 24.92
CA ASP A 257 -13.64 -12.07 26.06
C ASP A 257 -14.28 -12.67 27.32
N ASP A 258 -13.46 -12.94 28.32
CA ASP A 258 -13.92 -13.58 29.55
C ASP A 258 -14.78 -12.63 30.40
N ASP A 259 -14.47 -11.34 30.40
CA ASP A 259 -15.17 -10.33 31.20
C ASP A 259 -16.60 -10.10 30.66
N ARG A 260 -16.70 -9.98 29.33
CA ARG A 260 -17.98 -9.76 28.65
C ARG A 260 -18.73 -11.06 28.35
N GLN A 261 -18.11 -12.21 28.59
CA GLN A 261 -18.63 -13.55 28.22
C GLN A 261 -19.15 -13.58 26.78
N GLN A 262 -18.44 -12.92 25.88
CA GLN A 262 -18.83 -12.75 24.51
C GLN A 262 -17.81 -13.39 23.57
N SER A 263 -18.32 -14.23 22.68
CA SER A 263 -17.52 -14.78 21.58
C SER A 263 -18.03 -14.26 20.25
N ILE A 264 -17.10 -13.84 19.42
CA ILE A 264 -17.37 -13.26 18.10
C ILE A 264 -16.65 -14.10 17.05
N TRP A 265 -17.35 -14.53 16.05
CA TRP A 265 -16.82 -15.13 14.84
C TRP A 265 -16.94 -14.13 13.70
N GLY A 266 -15.89 -13.98 12.95
CA GLY A 266 -15.87 -13.10 11.80
C GLY A 266 -15.11 -13.71 10.64
N GLY A 267 -15.33 -13.16 9.47
CA GLY A 267 -14.57 -13.50 8.28
C GLY A 267 -14.72 -12.44 7.22
N ASN A 268 -13.74 -12.39 6.35
CA ASN A 268 -13.72 -11.52 5.20
C ASN A 268 -13.17 -12.25 3.98
N LEU A 269 -13.63 -11.82 2.82
CA LEU A 269 -13.18 -12.31 1.54
C LEU A 269 -13.07 -11.11 0.61
N GLN A 270 -11.94 -11.02 -0.10
CA GLN A 270 -11.69 -9.97 -1.07
C GLN A 270 -11.10 -10.55 -2.35
N THR A 271 -11.60 -10.11 -3.48
CA THR A 271 -11.03 -10.44 -4.79
C THR A 271 -11.06 -9.25 -5.73
N ARG A 272 -10.07 -9.20 -6.61
CA ARG A 272 -9.97 -8.20 -7.67
C ARG A 272 -10.37 -8.83 -8.99
N LEU A 273 -11.58 -8.55 -9.42
CA LEU A 273 -12.05 -8.94 -10.74
C LEU A 273 -11.62 -7.90 -11.79
N PRO A 274 -11.58 -8.26 -13.08
CA PRO A 274 -11.24 -7.30 -14.15
C PRO A 274 -12.14 -6.05 -14.19
N TYR A 275 -13.33 -6.15 -13.65
CA TYR A 275 -14.37 -5.11 -13.74
C TYR A 275 -14.68 -4.45 -12.39
N ALA A 276 -14.29 -5.05 -11.27
CA ALA A 276 -14.59 -4.52 -9.95
C ALA A 276 -13.79 -5.23 -8.84
N ASN A 277 -13.57 -4.55 -7.74
CA ASN A 277 -13.15 -5.16 -6.48
C ASN A 277 -14.39 -5.61 -5.71
N VAL A 278 -14.39 -6.84 -5.26
CA VAL A 278 -15.46 -7.41 -4.45
C VAL A 278 -14.91 -7.67 -3.06
N THR A 279 -15.59 -7.16 -2.05
CA THR A 279 -15.25 -7.42 -0.64
C THR A 279 -16.50 -7.87 0.08
N GLY A 280 -16.45 -9.05 0.69
CA GLY A 280 -17.48 -9.57 1.56
C GLY A 280 -16.96 -9.69 2.98
N SER A 281 -17.78 -9.40 3.98
CA SER A 281 -17.46 -9.69 5.38
C SER A 281 -18.69 -10.16 6.14
N PHE A 282 -18.44 -10.94 7.17
CA PHE A 282 -19.49 -11.30 8.13
C PHE A 282 -18.92 -11.24 9.55
N SER A 283 -19.78 -10.97 10.50
CA SER A 283 -19.50 -11.04 11.92
C SER A 283 -20.74 -11.55 12.66
N THR A 284 -20.54 -12.47 13.56
CA THR A 284 -21.63 -13.04 14.36
C THR A 284 -21.20 -13.20 15.82
N ALA A 285 -22.07 -12.80 16.70
CA ALA A 285 -21.97 -12.98 18.13
C ALA A 285 -23.34 -13.43 18.68
N ARG A 286 -23.40 -13.70 19.98
CA ARG A 286 -24.64 -14.15 20.63
C ARG A 286 -25.82 -13.18 20.41
N GLN A 287 -25.54 -11.88 20.34
CA GLN A 287 -26.56 -10.82 20.32
C GLN A 287 -26.74 -10.19 18.92
N TYR A 288 -25.87 -10.44 17.96
CA TYR A 288 -25.96 -9.85 16.62
C TYR A 288 -25.39 -10.75 15.53
N ARG A 289 -25.86 -10.51 14.33
CA ARG A 289 -25.30 -11.03 13.09
C ARG A 289 -25.21 -9.87 12.11
N GLN A 290 -24.05 -9.69 11.51
CA GLN A 290 -23.82 -8.64 10.54
C GLN A 290 -23.10 -9.23 9.33
N GLY A 291 -23.54 -8.84 8.14
CA GLY A 291 -22.85 -9.14 6.89
C GLY A 291 -22.76 -7.90 6.04
N SER A 292 -21.68 -7.76 5.29
CA SER A 292 -21.51 -6.71 4.30
C SER A 292 -21.00 -7.29 3.00
N LEU A 293 -21.47 -6.72 1.90
CA LEU A 293 -20.96 -6.97 0.55
C LEU A 293 -20.71 -5.62 -0.11
N SER A 294 -19.50 -5.40 -0.55
CA SER A 294 -19.10 -4.19 -1.27
C SER A 294 -18.61 -4.57 -2.65
N LEU A 295 -19.11 -3.87 -3.64
CA LEU A 295 -18.67 -3.92 -5.03
C LEU A 295 -18.19 -2.52 -5.41
N GLN A 296 -16.93 -2.41 -5.80
CA GLN A 296 -16.32 -1.15 -6.16
C GLN A 296 -15.65 -1.26 -7.54
N GLY A 297 -16.11 -0.48 -8.49
CA GLY A 297 -15.59 -0.44 -9.85
C GLY A 297 -15.90 0.89 -10.51
N ALA A 298 -15.52 0.99 -11.79
CA ALA A 298 -15.77 2.16 -12.63
C ALA A 298 -16.51 1.78 -13.90
N VAL A 299 -17.35 2.70 -14.36
CA VAL A 299 -18.03 2.64 -15.65
C VAL A 299 -17.60 3.87 -16.44
N VAL A 300 -16.89 3.68 -17.55
CA VAL A 300 -16.38 4.77 -18.37
C VAL A 300 -17.04 4.72 -19.74
N ALA A 301 -17.78 5.77 -20.08
CA ALA A 301 -18.37 5.97 -21.40
C ALA A 301 -17.41 6.74 -22.30
N HIS A 302 -17.17 6.26 -23.50
CA HIS A 302 -16.26 6.83 -24.48
C HIS A 302 -16.75 6.60 -25.91
N ARG A 303 -16.04 7.15 -26.92
CA ARG A 303 -16.47 7.04 -28.33
C ARG A 303 -16.59 5.61 -28.84
N GLY A 304 -15.86 4.65 -28.27
CA GLY A 304 -15.91 3.21 -28.63
C GLY A 304 -16.95 2.40 -27.87
N GLY A 305 -17.72 3.02 -26.93
CA GLY A 305 -18.74 2.34 -26.13
C GLY A 305 -18.59 2.61 -24.63
N VAL A 306 -18.80 1.56 -23.84
CA VAL A 306 -18.68 1.59 -22.37
C VAL A 306 -17.71 0.52 -21.93
N THR A 307 -16.75 0.91 -21.10
CA THR A 307 -15.76 0.01 -20.51
C THR A 307 -15.96 -0.03 -18.99
N LEU A 308 -16.02 -1.25 -18.47
CA LEU A 308 -16.01 -1.51 -17.03
C LEU A 308 -14.59 -1.77 -16.58
N GLY A 309 -14.27 -1.36 -15.36
CA GLY A 309 -12.95 -1.61 -14.79
C GLY A 309 -12.90 -1.46 -13.28
N PRO A 310 -11.73 -1.65 -12.66
CA PRO A 310 -11.54 -1.35 -11.25
C PRO A 310 -11.82 0.12 -10.98
N TYR A 311 -11.96 0.48 -9.71
CA TYR A 311 -12.15 1.87 -9.29
C TYR A 311 -11.03 2.75 -9.85
N VAL A 312 -11.39 3.85 -10.50
CA VAL A 312 -10.47 4.82 -11.09
C VAL A 312 -10.33 6.05 -10.19
N GLY A 313 -9.10 6.56 -10.10
CA GLY A 313 -8.84 7.86 -9.49
C GLY A 313 -9.23 9.02 -10.41
N ASP A 314 -8.95 10.24 -9.96
CA ASP A 314 -9.24 11.45 -10.74
C ASP A 314 -8.45 11.51 -12.06
N THR A 315 -7.26 10.91 -12.09
CA THR A 315 -6.38 10.85 -13.26
C THR A 315 -6.14 9.40 -13.66
N PHE A 316 -6.62 8.99 -14.82
CA PHE A 316 -6.54 7.62 -15.30
C PHE A 316 -6.39 7.54 -16.82
N ALA A 317 -6.12 6.34 -17.36
CA ALA A 317 -6.09 6.14 -18.79
C ALA A 317 -7.13 5.14 -19.27
N LEU A 318 -7.74 5.46 -20.42
CA LEU A 318 -8.47 4.53 -21.26
C LEU A 318 -7.50 3.89 -22.26
N ILE A 319 -7.30 2.61 -22.14
CA ILE A 319 -6.48 1.80 -23.03
C ILE A 319 -7.35 1.36 -24.20
N GLU A 320 -6.83 1.48 -25.40
CA GLU A 320 -7.40 0.96 -26.64
C GLU A 320 -6.39 0.03 -27.29
N ALA A 321 -6.68 -1.26 -27.31
CA ALA A 321 -5.87 -2.33 -27.87
C ALA A 321 -6.75 -3.31 -28.65
N PRO A 322 -7.19 -2.96 -29.85
CA PRO A 322 -8.16 -3.72 -30.62
C PRO A 322 -7.64 -5.13 -30.94
N GLY A 323 -8.35 -6.17 -30.51
CA GLY A 323 -7.95 -7.57 -30.68
C GLY A 323 -7.11 -8.17 -29.56
N ALA A 324 -6.61 -7.37 -28.64
CA ALA A 324 -5.83 -7.82 -27.48
C ALA A 324 -6.72 -8.24 -26.29
N SER A 325 -7.93 -8.72 -26.55
CA SER A 325 -8.85 -9.16 -25.49
C SER A 325 -8.19 -10.19 -24.58
N GLY A 326 -8.29 -9.97 -23.27
CA GLY A 326 -7.67 -10.81 -22.24
C GLY A 326 -6.29 -10.31 -21.79
N ALA A 327 -5.59 -9.46 -22.55
CA ALA A 327 -4.32 -8.87 -22.15
C ALA A 327 -4.48 -8.14 -20.80
N ARG A 328 -3.53 -8.34 -19.88
CA ARG A 328 -3.58 -7.78 -18.53
C ARG A 328 -2.92 -6.41 -18.50
N VAL A 329 -3.58 -5.44 -17.88
CA VAL A 329 -2.96 -4.14 -17.58
C VAL A 329 -2.02 -4.31 -16.39
N MET A 330 -0.73 -4.04 -16.59
CA MET A 330 0.26 -4.09 -15.53
C MET A 330 -0.05 -2.98 -14.51
N ASP A 331 0.04 -3.30 -13.22
CA ASP A 331 -0.33 -2.41 -12.11
C ASP A 331 -1.78 -1.88 -12.17
N GLY A 332 -2.61 -2.48 -13.04
CA GLY A 332 -3.99 -2.10 -13.31
C GLY A 332 -5.03 -2.67 -12.33
N GLN A 333 -4.63 -3.09 -11.13
CA GLN A 333 -5.55 -3.66 -10.12
C GLN A 333 -6.42 -4.83 -10.61
N GLY A 334 -5.90 -5.63 -11.53
CA GLY A 334 -6.61 -6.76 -12.15
C GLY A 334 -7.31 -6.43 -13.46
N ALA A 335 -7.25 -5.20 -13.94
CA ALA A 335 -7.85 -4.80 -15.22
C ALA A 335 -7.31 -5.63 -16.39
N ARG A 336 -8.20 -6.01 -17.28
CA ARG A 336 -7.89 -6.72 -18.54
C ARG A 336 -8.58 -6.03 -19.70
N VAL A 337 -7.98 -6.13 -20.87
CA VAL A 337 -8.59 -5.67 -22.11
C VAL A 337 -9.86 -6.49 -22.38
N ASP A 338 -10.97 -5.80 -22.53
CA ASP A 338 -12.28 -6.40 -22.76
C ASP A 338 -12.40 -6.96 -24.21
N ARG A 339 -13.54 -7.58 -24.50
CA ARG A 339 -13.82 -8.15 -25.85
C ARG A 339 -13.88 -7.10 -26.95
N PHE A 340 -14.06 -5.84 -26.61
CA PHE A 340 -14.10 -4.72 -27.56
C PHE A 340 -12.73 -4.06 -27.77
N GLY A 341 -11.72 -4.49 -27.02
CA GLY A 341 -10.37 -3.98 -27.11
C GLY A 341 -10.09 -2.79 -26.18
N TYR A 342 -10.87 -2.62 -25.11
CA TYR A 342 -10.69 -1.53 -24.17
C TYR A 342 -10.38 -2.03 -22.77
N ALA A 343 -9.60 -1.23 -22.01
CA ALA A 343 -9.32 -1.44 -20.60
C ALA A 343 -9.09 -0.10 -19.90
N LEU A 344 -9.06 -0.12 -18.56
CA LEU A 344 -8.74 1.05 -17.74
C LEU A 344 -7.41 0.85 -17.02
N ALA A 345 -6.50 1.84 -17.11
CA ALA A 345 -5.39 1.99 -16.18
C ALA A 345 -5.84 2.94 -15.05
N PRO A 346 -6.12 2.43 -13.85
CA PRO A 346 -7.01 3.09 -12.89
C PRO A 346 -6.42 4.29 -12.19
N SER A 347 -5.08 4.43 -12.19
CA SER A 347 -4.42 5.53 -11.49
C SER A 347 -3.15 5.94 -12.21
N LEU A 348 -3.05 7.21 -12.54
CA LEU A 348 -1.86 7.85 -13.09
C LEU A 348 -1.44 8.99 -12.17
N VAL A 349 -0.13 9.18 -12.03
CA VAL A 349 0.43 10.30 -11.27
C VAL A 349 0.46 11.52 -12.17
N PRO A 350 -0.27 12.60 -11.86
CA PRO A 350 -0.28 13.82 -12.67
C PRO A 350 1.10 14.48 -12.68
N TYR A 351 1.41 15.15 -13.80
CA TYR A 351 2.66 15.88 -14.04
C TYR A 351 3.95 15.04 -13.99
N HIS A 352 3.82 13.70 -14.04
CA HIS A 352 4.93 12.75 -14.06
C HIS A 352 4.78 11.80 -15.24
N TYR A 353 5.90 11.27 -15.72
CA TYR A 353 5.86 10.19 -16.69
C TYR A 353 5.37 8.91 -16.05
N ASN A 354 4.24 8.42 -16.54
CA ASN A 354 3.68 7.11 -16.19
C ASN A 354 3.95 6.15 -17.34
N THR A 355 4.35 4.93 -17.03
CA THR A 355 4.44 3.84 -18.02
C THR A 355 3.25 2.93 -17.82
N VAL A 356 2.39 2.84 -18.83
CA VAL A 356 1.28 1.89 -18.88
C VAL A 356 1.69 0.74 -19.76
N ALA A 357 1.66 -0.48 -19.25
CA ALA A 357 2.09 -1.68 -19.96
C ALA A 357 0.98 -2.73 -20.00
N LEU A 358 0.93 -3.49 -21.09
CA LEU A 358 0.07 -4.64 -21.28
C LEU A 358 0.92 -5.92 -21.28
N ASN A 359 0.53 -6.89 -20.47
CA ASN A 359 1.06 -8.24 -20.51
C ASN A 359 0.15 -9.07 -21.44
N PRO A 360 0.68 -9.71 -22.49
CA PRO A 360 -0.10 -10.53 -23.40
C PRO A 360 -0.58 -11.86 -22.79
N GLU A 361 -0.16 -12.20 -21.58
CA GLU A 361 -0.60 -13.40 -20.89
C GLU A 361 -2.13 -13.42 -20.69
N GLY A 362 -2.78 -14.45 -21.22
CA GLY A 362 -4.25 -14.56 -21.25
C GLY A 362 -4.90 -13.84 -22.44
N MET A 363 -4.11 -13.28 -23.36
CA MET A 363 -4.61 -12.69 -24.59
C MET A 363 -5.04 -13.78 -25.57
N ASN A 364 -5.98 -13.43 -26.45
CA ASN A 364 -6.42 -14.30 -27.54
C ASN A 364 -5.25 -14.58 -28.51
N ASP A 365 -5.04 -15.83 -28.86
CA ASP A 365 -3.98 -16.29 -29.77
C ASP A 365 -4.08 -15.68 -31.20
N LYS A 366 -5.20 -15.07 -31.56
CA LYS A 366 -5.45 -14.43 -32.85
C LYS A 366 -4.96 -12.98 -32.96
N ALA A 367 -4.24 -12.48 -31.98
CA ALA A 367 -3.65 -11.15 -32.03
C ALA A 367 -2.28 -11.12 -31.29
N GLU A 368 -1.49 -10.13 -31.62
CA GLU A 368 -0.19 -9.85 -31.00
C GLU A 368 -0.04 -8.35 -30.78
N LEU A 369 0.59 -7.98 -29.66
CA LEU A 369 0.92 -6.58 -29.38
C LEU A 369 2.24 -6.23 -30.07
N GLU A 370 2.25 -5.19 -30.93
CA GLU A 370 3.51 -4.68 -31.51
C GLU A 370 4.38 -4.02 -30.42
N ASP A 371 3.73 -3.21 -29.57
CA ASP A 371 4.36 -2.52 -28.46
C ASP A 371 3.61 -2.79 -27.17
N GLY A 372 4.28 -3.36 -26.18
CA GLY A 372 3.68 -3.70 -24.89
C GLY A 372 3.56 -2.53 -23.90
N GLN A 373 4.07 -1.32 -24.22
CA GLN A 373 4.08 -0.20 -23.28
C GLN A 373 3.89 1.17 -23.94
N ARG A 374 3.32 2.10 -23.16
CA ARG A 374 3.16 3.52 -23.53
C ARG A 374 3.54 4.41 -22.37
N ARG A 375 4.18 5.55 -22.65
CA ARG A 375 4.52 6.57 -21.65
C ARG A 375 3.66 7.80 -21.85
N VAL A 376 3.17 8.36 -20.74
CA VAL A 376 2.33 9.56 -20.73
C VAL A 376 2.55 10.36 -19.47
N ALA A 377 2.48 11.69 -19.57
CA ALA A 377 2.50 12.61 -18.44
C ALA A 377 1.18 13.43 -18.45
N PRO A 378 0.15 12.99 -17.71
CA PRO A 378 -1.14 13.65 -17.70
C PRO A 378 -1.16 14.89 -16.81
N TYR A 379 -2.09 15.80 -17.05
CA TYR A 379 -2.50 16.82 -16.08
C TYR A 379 -3.37 16.17 -14.98
N ALA A 380 -3.48 16.85 -13.83
CA ALA A 380 -4.40 16.42 -12.78
C ALA A 380 -5.86 16.43 -13.29
N GLY A 381 -6.61 15.37 -13.00
CA GLY A 381 -8.00 15.20 -13.44
C GLY A 381 -8.16 14.79 -14.91
N ALA A 382 -7.07 14.46 -15.61
CA ALA A 382 -7.13 14.09 -17.01
C ALA A 382 -7.49 12.62 -17.21
N THR A 383 -8.37 12.35 -18.18
CA THR A 383 -8.55 11.02 -18.76
C THR A 383 -7.75 10.93 -20.06
N VAL A 384 -6.73 10.08 -20.09
CA VAL A 384 -5.85 9.94 -21.26
C VAL A 384 -6.21 8.69 -22.03
N ARG A 385 -6.32 8.81 -23.37
CA ARG A 385 -6.48 7.66 -24.26
C ARG A 385 -5.11 7.18 -24.72
N LEU A 386 -4.82 5.90 -24.49
CA LEU A 386 -3.58 5.24 -24.90
C LEU A 386 -3.89 4.17 -25.93
N HIS A 387 -3.39 4.34 -27.14
CA HIS A 387 -3.57 3.37 -28.20
C HIS A 387 -2.36 2.43 -28.29
N PHE A 388 -2.64 1.11 -28.31
CA PHE A 388 -1.67 0.05 -28.50
C PHE A 388 -1.92 -0.61 -29.85
N ASN A 389 -0.89 -0.67 -30.66
CA ASN A 389 -0.96 -1.33 -31.94
C ASN A 389 -1.00 -2.84 -31.77
N THR A 390 -1.85 -3.49 -32.53
CA THR A 390 -2.00 -4.95 -32.54
C THR A 390 -2.03 -5.49 -33.93
N VAL A 391 -1.31 -6.58 -34.17
CA VAL A 391 -1.39 -7.37 -35.41
C VAL A 391 -2.40 -8.49 -35.16
N ARG A 392 -3.39 -8.56 -36.01
CA ARG A 392 -4.44 -9.59 -35.96
C ARG A 392 -4.20 -10.70 -36.96
N GLY A 393 -4.71 -11.88 -36.68
CA GLY A 393 -4.69 -13.01 -37.56
C GLY A 393 -4.02 -14.24 -36.96
N GLN A 394 -4.06 -15.32 -37.70
CA GLN A 394 -3.40 -16.56 -37.35
C GLN A 394 -1.87 -16.39 -37.44
N ALA A 395 -1.14 -16.88 -36.43
CA ALA A 395 0.31 -16.92 -36.51
C ALA A 395 0.76 -18.01 -37.49
N LEU A 396 1.61 -17.63 -38.43
CA LEU A 396 2.14 -18.49 -39.45
C LEU A 396 3.66 -18.56 -39.36
N LEU A 397 4.20 -19.76 -39.42
CA LEU A 397 5.63 -20.01 -39.57
C LEU A 397 5.85 -20.72 -40.89
N ILE A 398 6.29 -19.98 -41.91
CA ILE A 398 6.45 -20.47 -43.30
C ILE A 398 7.91 -20.72 -43.53
N THR A 399 8.26 -21.96 -43.93
CA THR A 399 9.60 -22.30 -44.43
C THR A 399 9.64 -22.06 -45.90
N ALA A 400 10.37 -21.04 -46.36
CA ALA A 400 10.53 -20.69 -47.75
C ALA A 400 11.59 -21.59 -48.39
N GLN A 401 11.24 -22.26 -49.52
CA GLN A 401 12.12 -23.19 -50.23
C GLN A 401 12.45 -22.59 -51.61
N ARG A 402 13.71 -22.25 -51.83
CA ARG A 402 14.20 -21.84 -53.15
C ARG A 402 14.43 -23.06 -54.05
N PRO A 403 14.27 -22.94 -55.36
CA PRO A 403 14.50 -24.03 -56.29
C PRO A 403 15.94 -24.56 -56.27
N ASP A 404 16.89 -23.70 -55.98
CA ASP A 404 18.33 -23.99 -55.86
C ASP A 404 18.76 -24.45 -54.43
N ASN A 405 17.81 -24.58 -53.49
CA ASN A 405 18.06 -24.83 -52.08
C ASN A 405 19.04 -23.84 -51.42
N ALA A 406 19.32 -22.71 -52.07
CA ALA A 406 20.20 -21.70 -51.46
C ALA A 406 19.53 -21.04 -50.23
N PRO A 407 20.29 -20.68 -49.21
CA PRO A 407 19.76 -19.99 -48.04
C PRO A 407 19.31 -18.57 -48.44
N ILE A 408 18.16 -18.15 -47.89
CA ILE A 408 17.72 -16.77 -47.94
C ILE A 408 18.41 -16.03 -46.81
N PRO A 409 19.02 -14.85 -47.04
CA PRO A 409 19.70 -14.12 -45.99
C PRO A 409 18.77 -13.81 -44.80
N MET A 410 19.25 -14.09 -43.58
CA MET A 410 18.56 -13.76 -42.37
C MET A 410 18.40 -12.23 -42.28
N GLY A 411 17.21 -11.75 -41.91
CA GLY A 411 16.87 -10.32 -41.87
C GLY A 411 16.31 -9.81 -43.23
N ALA A 412 16.18 -10.67 -44.26
CA ALA A 412 15.48 -10.29 -45.49
C ALA A 412 14.05 -9.84 -45.16
N ASN A 413 13.62 -8.77 -45.83
CA ASN A 413 12.32 -8.16 -45.59
C ASN A 413 11.21 -9.00 -46.23
N VAL A 414 10.11 -9.19 -45.52
CA VAL A 414 8.94 -9.90 -46.04
C VAL A 414 7.82 -8.90 -46.27
N LEU A 415 7.43 -8.76 -47.54
CA LEU A 415 6.41 -7.82 -47.98
C LEU A 415 5.12 -8.56 -48.34
N ASP A 416 3.98 -7.96 -48.02
CA ASP A 416 2.67 -8.43 -48.52
C ASP A 416 2.43 -8.01 -49.98
N ALA A 417 1.34 -8.45 -50.58
CA ALA A 417 0.95 -8.09 -51.95
C ALA A 417 0.71 -6.57 -52.15
N ALA A 418 0.56 -5.77 -51.04
CA ALA A 418 0.44 -4.32 -51.09
C ALA A 418 1.80 -3.61 -50.91
N GLY A 419 2.89 -4.36 -50.68
CA GLY A 419 4.23 -3.82 -50.45
C GLY A 419 4.51 -3.43 -49.00
N ASN A 420 3.63 -3.75 -48.07
CA ASN A 420 3.89 -3.48 -46.65
C ASN A 420 4.81 -4.53 -46.04
N SER A 421 5.74 -4.13 -45.21
CA SER A 421 6.58 -5.06 -44.47
C SER A 421 5.74 -5.76 -43.38
N VAL A 422 5.64 -7.09 -43.48
CA VAL A 422 4.84 -7.94 -42.57
C VAL A 422 5.69 -8.89 -41.73
N GLY A 423 7.01 -8.85 -41.90
CA GLY A 423 7.94 -9.68 -41.15
C GLY A 423 9.34 -9.68 -41.72
N MET A 424 10.17 -10.59 -41.22
CA MET A 424 11.52 -10.81 -41.73
C MET A 424 11.86 -12.31 -41.75
N VAL A 425 12.82 -12.67 -42.60
CA VAL A 425 13.34 -14.03 -42.70
C VAL A 425 14.25 -14.31 -41.50
N GLY A 426 13.93 -15.35 -40.75
CA GLY A 426 14.72 -15.87 -39.63
C GLY A 426 15.65 -17.00 -40.04
N GLN A 427 16.09 -17.79 -39.08
CA GLN A 427 16.93 -18.97 -39.29
C GLN A 427 16.21 -20.03 -40.17
N ALA A 428 16.96 -20.83 -40.90
CA ALA A 428 16.45 -21.91 -41.74
C ALA A 428 15.36 -21.48 -42.73
N ASN A 429 15.48 -20.27 -43.32
CA ASN A 429 14.51 -19.67 -44.24
C ASN A 429 13.08 -19.58 -43.67
N GLN A 430 12.94 -19.48 -42.35
CA GLN A 430 11.63 -19.38 -41.68
C GLN A 430 11.15 -17.93 -41.68
N VAL A 431 9.91 -17.74 -42.08
CA VAL A 431 9.21 -16.46 -42.01
C VAL A 431 8.11 -16.57 -41.00
N TYR A 432 8.16 -15.74 -39.93
CA TYR A 432 7.06 -15.59 -39.02
C TYR A 432 6.25 -14.36 -39.40
N LEU A 433 4.94 -14.52 -39.53
CA LEU A 433 4.00 -13.43 -39.73
C LEU A 433 2.62 -13.77 -39.14
N ARG A 434 1.78 -12.76 -39.02
CA ARG A 434 0.35 -12.95 -38.72
C ARG A 434 -0.48 -12.56 -39.93
N SER A 435 -1.51 -13.34 -40.23
CA SER A 435 -2.44 -13.07 -41.30
C SER A 435 -3.86 -13.45 -40.96
N ASP A 436 -4.80 -12.60 -41.33
CA ASP A 436 -6.24 -12.87 -41.28
C ASP A 436 -6.75 -13.57 -42.54
N LYS A 437 -5.91 -13.65 -43.57
CA LYS A 437 -6.24 -14.26 -44.88
C LYS A 437 -5.84 -15.73 -44.88
N ARG A 438 -6.71 -16.57 -45.41
CA ARG A 438 -6.45 -18.01 -45.58
C ARG A 438 -5.46 -18.34 -46.69
N ALA A 439 -5.20 -17.42 -47.58
CA ALA A 439 -4.20 -17.55 -48.64
C ALA A 439 -3.65 -16.17 -48.97
N GLY A 440 -2.38 -16.11 -49.33
CA GLY A 440 -1.73 -14.85 -49.66
C GLY A 440 -0.44 -15.05 -50.44
N GLU A 441 0.06 -13.94 -50.92
CA GLU A 441 1.33 -13.83 -51.60
C GLU A 441 2.27 -12.98 -50.73
N LEU A 442 3.52 -13.42 -50.62
CA LEU A 442 4.57 -12.74 -49.88
C LEU A 442 5.81 -12.62 -50.79
N THR A 443 6.41 -11.44 -50.79
CA THR A 443 7.70 -11.20 -51.47
C THR A 443 8.80 -11.09 -50.41
N LEU A 444 9.77 -11.96 -50.48
CA LEU A 444 10.98 -11.93 -49.67
C LEU A 444 12.04 -11.14 -50.40
N ASN A 445 12.50 -10.05 -49.79
CA ASN A 445 13.44 -9.12 -50.42
C ASN A 445 14.69 -8.95 -49.53
N TRP A 446 15.87 -9.21 -50.09
CA TRP A 446 17.17 -9.05 -49.44
C TRP A 446 18.15 -8.14 -50.19
N GLY A 447 17.66 -7.43 -51.26
CA GLY A 447 18.44 -6.46 -52.00
C GLY A 447 17.72 -5.98 -53.26
N ASP A 448 18.32 -5.02 -53.96
CA ASP A 448 17.73 -4.35 -55.12
C ASP A 448 18.10 -4.99 -56.48
N ALA A 449 19.02 -5.94 -56.47
CA ALA A 449 19.46 -6.59 -57.73
C ALA A 449 18.48 -7.70 -58.20
N PRO A 450 18.41 -7.97 -59.53
CA PRO A 450 17.67 -9.10 -60.03
C PRO A 450 18.13 -10.41 -59.36
N GLY A 451 17.18 -11.18 -58.79
CA GLY A 451 17.49 -12.40 -58.06
C GLY A 451 17.72 -12.22 -56.56
N GLN A 452 17.64 -10.99 -56.03
CA GLN A 452 17.64 -10.70 -54.58
C GLN A 452 16.24 -10.57 -54.01
N GLN A 453 15.27 -11.15 -54.67
CA GLN A 453 13.90 -11.28 -54.20
C GLN A 453 13.30 -12.59 -54.71
N CYS A 454 12.33 -13.12 -53.99
CA CYS A 454 11.50 -14.23 -54.45
C CYS A 454 10.08 -14.10 -53.87
N THR A 455 9.14 -14.65 -54.61
CA THR A 455 7.72 -14.63 -54.24
C THR A 455 7.26 -16.02 -53.80
N LEU A 456 6.56 -16.10 -52.72
CA LEU A 456 5.92 -17.32 -52.22
C LEU A 456 4.42 -17.15 -52.06
N HIS A 457 3.70 -18.21 -52.31
CA HIS A 457 2.26 -18.27 -52.09
C HIS A 457 1.97 -19.24 -50.93
N TYR A 458 1.17 -18.83 -49.99
CA TYR A 458 0.74 -19.71 -48.90
C TYR A 458 -0.78 -19.93 -48.96
N ARG A 459 -1.22 -21.08 -48.46
CA ARG A 459 -2.63 -21.43 -48.29
C ARG A 459 -2.77 -22.23 -47.00
N LEU A 460 -3.65 -21.78 -46.14
CA LEU A 460 -3.95 -22.44 -44.87
C LEU A 460 -4.88 -23.64 -45.11
N SER A 461 -4.56 -24.79 -44.53
CA SER A 461 -5.42 -25.97 -44.55
C SER A 461 -6.65 -25.73 -43.67
N ALA A 462 -7.80 -26.27 -44.07
CA ALA A 462 -8.99 -26.23 -43.26
C ALA A 462 -8.87 -27.27 -42.12
N GLY A 463 -8.95 -26.87 -40.86
CA GLY A 463 -9.00 -27.78 -39.70
C GLY A 463 -7.75 -27.86 -38.84
N GLU A 464 -6.69 -27.14 -39.12
CA GLU A 464 -5.54 -27.02 -38.22
C GLU A 464 -5.69 -25.77 -37.32
N ASP A 465 -6.44 -25.89 -36.23
CA ASP A 465 -6.62 -24.84 -35.22
C ASP A 465 -5.52 -24.92 -34.15
N GLY A 466 -4.27 -24.68 -34.54
CA GLY A 466 -3.16 -24.55 -33.58
C GLY A 466 -2.76 -23.09 -33.33
N PRO A 467 -2.03 -22.79 -32.26
CA PRO A 467 -1.58 -21.42 -31.98
C PRO A 467 -0.64 -20.88 -33.06
N ILE A 468 0.13 -21.75 -33.74
CA ILE A 468 1.01 -21.41 -34.86
C ILE A 468 0.82 -22.45 -35.95
N GLN A 469 0.45 -22.00 -37.13
CA GLN A 469 0.43 -22.89 -38.30
C GLN A 469 1.79 -22.92 -39.00
N ARG A 470 2.30 -24.12 -39.20
CA ARG A 470 3.58 -24.35 -39.89
C ARG A 470 3.35 -24.81 -41.32
N LEU A 471 3.96 -24.10 -42.24
CA LEU A 471 3.81 -24.32 -43.69
C LEU A 471 5.18 -24.39 -44.35
N SER A 472 5.26 -25.10 -45.49
CA SER A 472 6.39 -25.00 -46.40
C SER A 472 5.87 -24.52 -47.74
N ALA A 473 6.52 -23.52 -48.31
CA ALA A 473 6.11 -22.95 -49.60
C ALA A 473 7.32 -22.70 -50.51
N PRO A 474 7.21 -23.02 -51.80
CA PRO A 474 8.26 -22.68 -52.75
C PRO A 474 8.35 -21.17 -52.95
N CYS A 475 9.56 -20.62 -52.94
CA CYS A 475 9.87 -19.23 -53.20
C CYS A 475 10.49 -19.11 -54.59
N ARG A 476 9.80 -18.51 -55.51
CA ARG A 476 10.20 -18.42 -56.96
C ARG A 476 10.44 -16.99 -57.38
#